data_23b8ca6f151dcc5c06d2107dff20ab99
#
_entry.id   23b8ca6f151dcc5c06d2107dff20ab99
#
_cell.length_a   1.000
_cell.length_b   1.000
_cell.length_c   1.000
_cell.angle_alpha   90.00
_cell.angle_beta   90.00
_cell.angle_gamma   90.00
#
_symmetry.space_group_name_H-M   'P 1'
#
loop_
_entity.id
_entity.type
_entity.pdbx_description
1 polymer ?
#
loop_
_entity_poly.entity_id
_entity_poly.type
_entity_poly.pdbx_seq_one_letter_code
_entity_poly.pdbx_strand_id
1 'polypeptide(L)'
;MVVFLLGLFATLSIPLFYSGANSALHADARKISTVVRHLYNEAAISGAQHRIRCDLESGRFDLEFVDGAGEWRGIENKRNTLELDNEVRIRDIWSEDSGKVSSGTATLNIYPQGWMPATTIHLQSGSGKKSKNLSIHLLPLSGLAEIEEGYYDFEG
;
A
#
# COMPACT_ATOMS: atom_id res chain seq x y z
N MET A 1 -6.00 -35.99 -35.06
CA MET A 1 -7.01 -35.08 -34.52
C MET A 1 -6.89 -34.90 -33.02
N VAL A 2 -6.78 -35.94 -32.20
CA VAL A 2 -6.70 -35.85 -30.72
C VAL A 2 -5.46 -35.11 -30.24
N VAL A 3 -4.30 -35.30 -30.89
CA VAL A 3 -3.03 -34.61 -30.55
C VAL A 3 -3.09 -33.10 -30.81
N PHE A 4 -3.84 -32.65 -31.80
CA PHE A 4 -4.03 -31.23 -32.13
C PHE A 4 -4.92 -30.55 -31.09
N LEU A 5 -5.93 -31.22 -30.58
CA LEU A 5 -6.80 -30.74 -29.49
C LEU A 5 -6.04 -30.62 -28.15
N LEU A 6 -5.17 -31.58 -27.83
CA LEU A 6 -4.32 -31.54 -26.63
C LEU A 6 -3.30 -30.42 -26.70
N GLY A 7 -2.73 -30.12 -27.86
CA GLY A 7 -1.85 -28.97 -28.09
C GLY A 7 -2.53 -27.62 -27.89
N LEU A 8 -3.80 -27.51 -28.33
CA LEU A 8 -4.59 -26.29 -28.19
C LEU A 8 -4.96 -26.02 -26.72
N PHE A 9 -5.27 -27.06 -25.95
CA PHE A 9 -5.52 -26.94 -24.49
C PHE A 9 -4.28 -26.55 -23.71
N ALA A 10 -3.10 -27.06 -24.08
CA ALA A 10 -1.84 -26.73 -23.44
C ALA A 10 -1.46 -25.25 -23.62
N THR A 11 -1.74 -24.66 -24.79
CA THR A 11 -1.45 -23.23 -25.05
C THR A 11 -2.41 -22.28 -24.36
N LEU A 12 -3.63 -22.70 -24.05
CA LEU A 12 -4.62 -21.91 -23.30
C LEU A 12 -4.38 -21.94 -21.78
N SER A 13 -3.62 -22.90 -21.26
CA SER A 13 -3.39 -23.06 -19.82
C SER A 13 -2.17 -22.27 -19.29
N ILE A 14 -1.29 -21.79 -20.16
CA ILE A 14 -0.05 -21.11 -19.78
C ILE A 14 -0.27 -19.72 -19.18
N PRO A 15 -1.29 -18.92 -19.55
CA PRO A 15 -1.49 -17.58 -18.96
C PRO A 15 -1.96 -17.58 -17.51
N LEU A 16 -2.57 -18.67 -17.01
CA LEU A 16 -3.19 -18.72 -15.69
C LEU A 16 -2.17 -18.82 -14.52
N PHE A 17 -0.96 -19.27 -14.78
CA PHE A 17 0.09 -19.38 -13.75
C PHE A 17 0.94 -18.10 -13.56
N TYR A 18 0.80 -17.09 -14.44
CA TYR A 18 1.55 -15.84 -14.36
C TYR A 18 0.89 -14.74 -13.51
N SER A 19 -0.33 -14.97 -12.99
CA SER A 19 -1.13 -13.92 -12.34
C SER A 19 -0.98 -13.83 -10.82
N GLY A 20 -0.34 -14.79 -10.14
CA GLY A 20 -0.29 -14.84 -8.68
C GLY A 20 0.38 -13.62 -8.05
N ALA A 21 1.62 -13.33 -8.42
CA ALA A 21 2.39 -12.22 -7.84
C ALA A 21 1.81 -10.84 -8.19
N ASN A 22 1.23 -10.69 -9.39
CA ASN A 22 0.54 -9.45 -9.80
C ASN A 22 -0.77 -9.28 -9.04
N SER A 23 -1.49 -10.37 -8.78
CA SER A 23 -2.72 -10.38 -8.00
C SER A 23 -2.47 -9.97 -6.54
N ALA A 24 -1.40 -10.46 -5.90
CA ALA A 24 -1.02 -10.10 -4.53
C ALA A 24 -0.67 -8.61 -4.42
N LEU A 25 0.15 -8.07 -5.34
CA LEU A 25 0.48 -6.64 -5.39
C LEU A 25 -0.77 -5.76 -5.45
N HIS A 26 -1.67 -6.04 -6.39
CA HIS A 26 -2.91 -5.28 -6.53
C HIS A 26 -3.86 -5.45 -5.35
N ALA A 27 -3.91 -6.65 -4.74
CA ALA A 27 -4.72 -6.90 -3.56
C ALA A 27 -4.22 -6.06 -2.38
N ASP A 28 -2.92 -6.06 -2.13
CA ASP A 28 -2.32 -5.28 -1.04
C ASP A 28 -2.39 -3.78 -1.29
N ALA A 29 -2.19 -3.32 -2.53
CA ALA A 29 -2.40 -1.92 -2.90
C ALA A 29 -3.84 -1.45 -2.60
N ARG A 30 -4.85 -2.27 -2.91
CA ARG A 30 -6.24 -1.96 -2.57
C ARG A 30 -6.50 -1.94 -1.06
N LYS A 31 -5.88 -2.85 -0.30
CA LYS A 31 -5.99 -2.84 1.17
C LYS A 31 -5.41 -1.56 1.75
N ILE A 32 -4.19 -1.16 1.31
CA ILE A 32 -3.54 0.08 1.74
C ILE A 32 -4.45 1.29 1.42
N SER A 33 -4.91 1.38 0.18
CA SER A 33 -5.79 2.47 -0.27
C SER A 33 -7.08 2.57 0.56
N THR A 34 -7.67 1.43 0.90
CA THR A 34 -8.88 1.37 1.73
C THR A 34 -8.62 1.86 3.15
N VAL A 35 -7.49 1.44 3.74
CA VAL A 35 -7.10 1.85 5.10
C VAL A 35 -6.79 3.34 5.16
N VAL A 36 -6.01 3.87 4.22
CA VAL A 36 -5.70 5.31 4.14
C VAL A 36 -6.97 6.14 4.04
N ARG A 37 -7.86 5.77 3.12
CA ARG A 37 -9.14 6.47 2.94
C ARG A 37 -10.02 6.42 4.19
N HIS A 38 -10.05 5.27 4.88
CA HIS A 38 -10.79 5.13 6.13
C HIS A 38 -10.25 6.08 7.20
N LEU A 39 -8.92 6.08 7.42
CA LEU A 39 -8.30 6.95 8.41
C LEU A 39 -8.40 8.44 8.06
N TYR A 40 -8.33 8.78 6.77
CA TYR A 40 -8.55 10.14 6.30
C TYR A 40 -9.94 10.65 6.69
N ASN A 41 -10.97 9.84 6.45
CA ASN A 41 -12.34 10.18 6.84
C ASN A 41 -12.51 10.20 8.37
N GLU A 42 -11.90 9.25 9.07
CA GLU A 42 -11.96 9.19 10.54
C GLU A 42 -11.31 10.41 11.19
N ALA A 43 -10.16 10.86 10.67
CA ALA A 43 -9.50 12.07 11.14
C ALA A 43 -10.42 13.30 11.00
N ALA A 44 -11.10 13.44 9.87
CA ALA A 44 -12.02 14.55 9.64
C ALA A 44 -13.27 14.49 10.55
N ILE A 45 -13.81 13.29 10.82
CA ILE A 45 -15.00 13.08 11.65
C ILE A 45 -14.67 13.25 13.14
N SER A 46 -13.57 12.66 13.61
CA SER A 46 -13.19 12.70 15.03
C SER A 46 -12.52 14.02 15.43
N GLY A 47 -11.99 14.79 14.46
CA GLY A 47 -11.19 15.97 14.73
C GLY A 47 -9.81 15.65 15.32
N ALA A 48 -9.39 14.39 15.33
CA ALA A 48 -8.11 13.93 15.85
C ALA A 48 -7.12 13.66 14.71
N GLN A 49 -5.84 13.98 14.95
CA GLN A 49 -4.79 13.60 14.02
C GLN A 49 -4.60 12.09 14.05
N HIS A 50 -4.44 11.49 12.88
CA HIS A 50 -4.12 10.08 12.70
C HIS A 50 -2.76 9.93 12.04
N ARG A 51 -2.15 8.76 12.19
CA ARG A 51 -0.96 8.39 11.43
C ARG A 51 -0.92 6.89 11.17
N ILE A 52 -0.20 6.54 10.13
CA ILE A 52 0.13 5.16 9.78
C ILE A 52 1.64 5.00 9.93
N ARG A 53 2.09 4.08 10.76
CA ARG A 53 3.50 3.70 10.84
C ARG A 53 3.72 2.46 9.99
N CYS A 54 4.58 2.60 8.99
CA CYS A 54 4.89 1.55 8.05
C CYS A 54 6.27 0.99 8.37
N ASP A 55 6.34 -0.25 8.82
CA ASP A 55 7.60 -0.97 8.95
C ASP A 55 7.94 -1.61 7.61
N LEU A 56 9.00 -1.12 6.98
CA LEU A 56 9.39 -1.52 5.62
C LEU A 56 9.95 -2.96 5.58
N GLU A 57 10.50 -3.42 6.69
CA GLU A 57 11.14 -4.73 6.77
C GLU A 57 10.11 -5.85 6.95
N SER A 58 9.16 -5.62 7.85
CA SER A 58 8.08 -6.59 8.11
C SER A 58 6.87 -6.45 7.18
N GLY A 59 6.74 -5.35 6.45
CA GLY A 59 5.56 -5.04 5.64
C GLY A 59 4.31 -4.78 6.47
N ARG A 60 4.47 -4.31 7.71
CA ARG A 60 3.41 -4.07 8.66
C ARG A 60 3.06 -2.58 8.74
N PHE A 61 1.76 -2.30 8.82
CA PHE A 61 1.21 -0.96 8.97
C PHE A 61 0.46 -0.88 10.29
N ASP A 62 0.95 -0.08 11.23
CA ASP A 62 0.30 0.20 12.51
C ASP A 62 -0.46 1.52 12.43
N LEU A 63 -1.72 1.50 12.86
CA LEU A 63 -2.63 2.64 12.79
C LEU A 63 -2.76 3.28 14.16
N GLU A 64 -2.54 4.60 14.24
CA GLU A 64 -2.55 5.35 15.50
C GLU A 64 -3.33 6.66 15.34
N PHE A 65 -3.85 7.16 16.46
CA PHE A 65 -4.50 8.47 16.57
C PHE A 65 -4.06 9.20 17.83
N VAL A 66 -4.22 10.52 17.85
CA VAL A 66 -3.95 11.33 19.04
C VAL A 66 -5.21 11.37 19.89
N ASP A 67 -5.10 10.93 21.15
CA ASP A 67 -6.22 10.96 22.10
C ASP A 67 -6.46 12.37 22.67
N GLY A 68 -7.51 12.52 23.51
CA GLY A 68 -7.86 13.78 24.14
C GLY A 68 -6.80 14.33 25.12
N ALA A 69 -5.80 13.54 25.50
CA ALA A 69 -4.65 13.94 26.30
C ALA A 69 -3.43 14.35 25.45
N GLY A 70 -3.53 14.24 24.13
CA GLY A 70 -2.43 14.53 23.21
C GLY A 70 -1.44 13.36 23.02
N GLU A 71 -1.81 12.17 23.50
CA GLU A 71 -0.97 10.97 23.42
C GLU A 71 -1.35 10.11 22.21
N TRP A 72 -0.32 9.53 21.56
CA TRP A 72 -0.54 8.58 20.48
C TRP A 72 -1.05 7.25 21.00
N ARG A 73 -2.18 6.79 20.50
CA ARG A 73 -2.81 5.51 20.81
C ARG A 73 -2.96 4.65 19.56
N GLY A 74 -2.61 3.38 19.70
CA GLY A 74 -2.94 2.39 18.68
C GLY A 74 -4.46 2.21 18.59
N ILE A 75 -4.95 2.11 17.39
CA ILE A 75 -6.35 1.79 17.16
C ILE A 75 -6.53 0.29 17.45
N GLU A 76 -7.10 -0.07 18.60
CA GLU A 76 -7.30 -1.45 19.05
C GLU A 76 -8.46 -2.12 18.31
N ASN A 77 -8.18 -2.72 17.18
CA ASN A 77 -9.15 -3.61 16.53
C ASN A 77 -8.38 -4.57 15.60
N LYS A 78 -8.78 -5.84 15.49
CA LYS A 78 -8.15 -6.84 14.59
C LYS A 78 -8.13 -6.42 13.10
N ARG A 79 -8.81 -5.32 12.74
CA ARG A 79 -8.81 -4.71 11.41
C ARG A 79 -7.78 -3.59 11.23
N ASN A 80 -7.02 -3.26 12.27
CA ASN A 80 -6.23 -2.03 12.34
C ASN A 80 -4.72 -2.23 12.26
N THR A 81 -4.29 -3.46 12.06
CA THR A 81 -2.96 -3.78 11.58
C THR A 81 -3.11 -4.38 10.21
N LEU A 82 -2.52 -3.73 9.22
CA LEU A 82 -2.44 -4.26 7.87
C LEU A 82 -1.07 -4.91 7.72
N GLU A 83 -1.06 -6.17 7.30
CA GLU A 83 0.15 -6.89 6.91
C GLU A 83 0.06 -7.22 5.42
N LEU A 84 1.19 -7.05 4.73
CA LEU A 84 1.30 -7.40 3.32
C LEU A 84 1.39 -8.92 3.15
N ASP A 85 1.03 -9.38 1.97
CA ASP A 85 1.26 -10.76 1.57
C ASP A 85 2.78 -11.08 1.61
N ASN A 86 3.13 -12.31 1.95
CA ASN A 86 4.52 -12.76 2.06
C ASN A 86 5.33 -12.61 0.76
N GLU A 87 4.67 -12.53 -0.38
CA GLU A 87 5.30 -12.30 -1.68
C GLU A 87 5.48 -10.83 -2.01
N VAL A 88 4.90 -9.91 -1.21
CA VAL A 88 4.92 -8.46 -1.41
C VAL A 88 5.77 -7.80 -0.34
N ARG A 89 6.61 -6.86 -0.75
CA ARG A 89 7.42 -6.04 0.15
C ARG A 89 7.30 -4.57 -0.19
N ILE A 90 7.49 -3.71 0.79
CA ILE A 90 7.68 -2.28 0.56
C ILE A 90 9.13 -2.07 0.09
N ARG A 91 9.29 -1.48 -1.07
CA ARG A 91 10.61 -1.14 -1.59
C ARG A 91 11.12 0.15 -0.95
N ASP A 92 10.31 1.17 -0.97
CA ASP A 92 10.52 2.46 -0.32
C ASP A 92 9.20 3.24 -0.24
N ILE A 93 9.19 4.27 0.59
CA ILE A 93 8.09 5.24 0.73
C ILE A 93 8.67 6.62 0.57
N TRP A 94 8.12 7.41 -0.33
CA TRP A 94 8.42 8.82 -0.45
C TRP A 94 7.25 9.65 0.10
N SER A 95 7.55 10.68 0.85
CA SER A 95 6.55 11.63 1.35
C SER A 95 7.09 13.05 1.25
N GLU A 96 6.22 14.00 0.97
CA GLU A 96 6.56 15.43 0.83
C GLU A 96 7.21 16.02 2.11
N ASP A 97 6.79 15.55 3.29
CA ASP A 97 7.27 16.03 4.58
C ASP A 97 8.55 15.34 5.08
N SER A 98 8.77 14.07 4.74
CA SER A 98 9.86 13.27 5.28
C SER A 98 10.87 12.77 4.23
N GLY A 99 10.57 12.98 2.94
CA GLY A 99 11.43 12.49 1.85
C GLY A 99 11.32 10.98 1.65
N LYS A 100 12.35 10.39 1.05
CA LYS A 100 12.39 8.96 0.72
C LYS A 100 12.96 8.13 1.87
N VAL A 101 12.18 7.14 2.33
CA VAL A 101 12.56 6.15 3.34
C VAL A 101 12.61 4.78 2.67
N SER A 102 13.77 4.12 2.70
CA SER A 102 13.99 2.80 2.07
C SER A 102 14.32 1.68 3.06
N SER A 103 14.38 1.99 4.35
CA SER A 103 14.60 1.01 5.44
C SER A 103 14.04 1.54 6.76
N GLY A 104 13.73 0.65 7.68
CA GLY A 104 13.17 1.00 8.99
C GLY A 104 11.70 1.38 8.92
N THR A 105 11.32 2.45 9.61
CA THR A 105 9.91 2.86 9.75
C THR A 105 9.66 4.19 9.07
N ALA A 106 8.68 4.25 8.17
CA ALA A 106 8.11 5.49 7.65
C ALA A 106 6.81 5.83 8.37
N THR A 107 6.50 7.12 8.48
CA THR A 107 5.27 7.61 9.13
C THR A 107 4.48 8.47 8.15
N LEU A 108 3.22 8.12 7.93
CA LEU A 108 2.27 8.87 7.12
C LEU A 108 1.31 9.62 8.05
N ASN A 109 1.38 10.94 8.06
CA ASN A 109 0.52 11.79 8.89
C ASN A 109 -0.78 12.13 8.16
N ILE A 110 -1.90 12.08 8.87
CA ILE A 110 -3.23 12.42 8.37
C ILE A 110 -3.85 13.44 9.32
N TYR A 111 -4.15 14.61 8.80
CA TYR A 111 -4.60 15.74 9.60
C TYR A 111 -6.12 15.91 9.57
N PRO A 112 -6.72 16.29 10.72
CA PRO A 112 -8.18 16.45 10.84
C PRO A 112 -8.77 17.55 9.97
N GLN A 113 -7.92 18.48 9.48
CA GLN A 113 -8.33 19.52 8.55
C GLN A 113 -8.63 19.01 7.13
N GLY A 114 -8.52 17.71 6.88
CA GLY A 114 -8.79 17.11 5.59
C GLY A 114 -7.62 17.19 4.61
N TRP A 115 -6.40 16.97 5.09
CA TRP A 115 -5.23 16.86 4.25
C TRP A 115 -4.18 15.87 4.81
N MET A 116 -3.30 15.43 3.95
CA MET A 116 -2.12 14.63 4.27
C MET A 116 -0.99 15.00 3.30
N PRO A 117 0.30 14.81 3.66
CA PRO A 117 1.38 15.01 2.71
C PRO A 117 1.23 14.10 1.49
N ALA A 118 1.57 14.62 0.31
CA ALA A 118 1.66 13.78 -0.89
C ALA A 118 2.64 12.63 -0.60
N THR A 119 2.20 11.41 -0.84
CA THR A 119 2.97 10.22 -0.47
C THR A 119 2.90 9.19 -1.58
N THR A 120 4.02 8.56 -1.91
CA THR A 120 4.08 7.42 -2.81
C THR A 120 4.65 6.21 -2.07
N ILE A 121 3.92 5.10 -2.12
CA ILE A 121 4.36 3.82 -1.58
C ILE A 121 4.73 2.92 -2.76
N HIS A 122 5.97 2.47 -2.83
CA HIS A 122 6.43 1.53 -3.84
C HIS A 122 6.42 0.12 -3.28
N LEU A 123 5.56 -0.72 -3.86
CA LEU A 123 5.49 -2.14 -3.58
C LEU A 123 6.28 -2.93 -4.64
N GLN A 124 6.84 -4.05 -4.22
CA GLN A 124 7.53 -4.98 -5.09
C GLN A 124 7.17 -6.42 -4.74
N SER A 125 6.95 -7.25 -5.76
CA SER A 125 6.86 -8.71 -5.61
C SER A 125 7.87 -9.41 -6.49
N GLY A 126 8.25 -10.63 -6.09
CA GLY A 126 9.24 -11.43 -6.79
C GLY A 126 10.67 -10.92 -6.59
N SER A 127 11.63 -11.54 -7.24
CA SER A 127 13.05 -11.24 -7.14
C SER A 127 13.73 -11.24 -8.50
N GLY A 128 14.84 -10.46 -8.61
CA GLY A 128 15.66 -10.38 -9.81
C GLY A 128 14.89 -9.86 -11.02
N LYS A 129 15.13 -10.46 -12.19
CA LYS A 129 14.54 -10.03 -13.47
C LYS A 129 13.02 -10.26 -13.58
N LYS A 130 12.44 -11.01 -12.66
CA LYS A 130 10.99 -11.28 -12.60
C LYS A 130 10.28 -10.42 -11.57
N SER A 131 10.97 -9.49 -10.90
CA SER A 131 10.36 -8.58 -9.95
C SER A 131 9.38 -7.64 -10.66
N LYS A 132 8.22 -7.44 -10.04
CA LYS A 132 7.22 -6.49 -10.46
C LYS A 132 7.11 -5.39 -9.43
N ASN A 133 6.96 -4.16 -9.88
CA ASN A 133 6.76 -3.00 -9.02
C ASN A 133 5.37 -2.42 -9.24
N LEU A 134 4.87 -1.75 -8.22
CA LEU A 134 3.61 -1.04 -8.23
C LEU A 134 3.75 0.20 -7.36
N SER A 135 3.32 1.34 -7.87
CA SER A 135 3.32 2.62 -7.17
C SER A 135 1.91 2.96 -6.71
N ILE A 136 1.78 3.40 -5.46
CA ILE A 136 0.53 3.87 -4.86
C ILE A 136 0.72 5.34 -4.52
N HIS A 137 0.08 6.24 -5.25
CA HIS A 137 0.12 7.67 -5.03
C HIS A 137 -1.05 8.09 -4.16
N LEU A 138 -0.79 8.56 -2.95
CA LEU A 138 -1.78 9.04 -2.00
C LEU A 138 -2.00 10.53 -2.20
N LEU A 139 -3.24 10.91 -2.53
CA LEU A 139 -3.60 12.28 -2.89
C LEU A 139 -3.85 13.14 -1.65
N PRO A 140 -3.21 14.31 -1.52
CA PRO A 140 -3.19 15.11 -0.30
C PRO A 140 -4.55 15.57 0.21
N LEU A 141 -5.48 15.93 -0.68
CA LEU A 141 -6.73 16.60 -0.32
C LEU A 141 -7.97 15.70 -0.36
N SER A 142 -7.81 14.41 -0.62
CA SER A 142 -8.94 13.49 -0.75
C SER A 142 -8.77 12.18 -0.02
N GLY A 143 -7.53 11.83 0.37
CA GLY A 143 -7.22 10.49 0.91
C GLY A 143 -7.45 9.36 -0.08
N LEU A 144 -7.62 9.68 -1.36
CA LEU A 144 -7.71 8.71 -2.45
C LEU A 144 -6.31 8.24 -2.84
N ALA A 145 -6.24 7.07 -3.43
CA ALA A 145 -5.02 6.50 -3.96
C ALA A 145 -5.14 6.24 -5.46
N GLU A 146 -4.12 6.61 -6.20
CA GLU A 146 -3.91 6.21 -7.58
C GLU A 146 -2.88 5.10 -7.63
N ILE A 147 -3.18 4.03 -8.35
CA ILE A 147 -2.34 2.83 -8.42
C ILE A 147 -1.83 2.70 -9.84
N GLU A 148 -0.52 2.66 -9.99
CA GLU A 148 0.18 2.56 -11.27
C GLU A 148 1.17 1.39 -11.27
N GLU A 149 1.15 0.59 -12.36
CA GLU A 149 2.11 -0.50 -12.53
C GLU A 149 3.48 0.07 -12.92
N GLY A 150 4.50 -0.25 -12.13
CA GLY A 150 5.86 0.24 -12.31
C GLY A 150 6.39 0.95 -11.06
N TYR A 151 7.53 1.58 -11.22
CA TYR A 151 8.17 2.39 -10.19
C TYR A 151 8.18 3.84 -10.66
N TYR A 152 7.27 4.63 -10.14
CA TYR A 152 7.11 6.05 -10.47
C TYR A 152 7.03 6.88 -9.21
N ASP A 153 7.82 7.95 -9.14
CA ASP A 153 7.70 8.95 -8.09
C ASP A 153 6.49 9.87 -8.37
N PHE A 154 6.00 10.54 -7.34
CA PHE A 154 4.88 11.47 -7.47
C PHE A 154 5.32 12.66 -8.34
N GLU A 155 4.66 12.85 -9.46
CA GLU A 155 4.78 14.07 -10.27
C GLU A 155 3.65 15.02 -9.83
N GLY A 156 3.98 16.00 -9.01
CA GLY A 156 3.06 17.03 -8.54
C GLY A 156 2.82 18.13 -9.56
#